data_600ae5518d72a337d0bfbfb284acd7b0
#
_entry.id   600ae5518d72a337d0bfbfb284acd7b0
#
_cell.length_a   1.000
_cell.length_b   1.000
_cell.length_c   1.000
_cell.angle_alpha   90.00
_cell.angle_beta   90.00
_cell.angle_gamma   90.00
#
_symmetry.space_group_name_H-M   'P 1'
#
loop_
_entity.id
_entity.type
_entity.pdbx_description
1 polymer ?
#
loop_
_entity_poly.entity_id
_entity_poly.type
_entity_poly.pdbx_seq_one_letter_code
_entity_poly.pdbx_strand_id
1 'polypeptide(L)'
;MKTIKEYDADGRITHHRNSDGVEEWTEYDAAGRVIHYRNSNGFERWHEYDADGNLIHYRNSDGYEEWTEYNADGNLIHHRDSSGYEEWREFDADGKLIHFRDSNGFEQWREYDADGRVIHTRTNKD
;
A
#
# COMPACT_ATOMS: atom_id res chain seq x y z
N MET A 1 -15.27 7.39 32.13
CA MET A 1 -15.89 7.97 30.94
C MET A 1 -16.70 6.91 30.21
N LYS A 2 -17.80 7.28 29.60
CA LYS A 2 -18.61 6.33 28.85
C LYS A 2 -17.95 5.91 27.55
N THR A 3 -18.09 4.64 27.19
CA THR A 3 -17.72 4.16 25.87
C THR A 3 -18.76 4.57 24.84
N ILE A 4 -18.31 4.85 23.64
CA ILE A 4 -19.18 5.19 22.51
C ILE A 4 -18.81 4.27 21.35
N LYS A 5 -19.82 3.75 20.64
CA LYS A 5 -19.63 3.04 19.37
C LYS A 5 -20.73 3.46 18.43
N GLU A 6 -20.33 3.94 17.26
CA GLU A 6 -21.27 4.30 16.20
C GLU A 6 -20.91 3.50 14.95
N TYR A 7 -21.92 3.14 14.18
CA TYR A 7 -21.78 2.25 13.02
C TYR A 7 -22.41 2.89 11.80
N ASP A 8 -21.90 2.56 10.63
CA ASP A 8 -22.55 2.94 9.38
C ASP A 8 -23.68 1.96 9.04
N ALA A 9 -24.34 2.17 7.89
CA ALA A 9 -25.45 1.34 7.46
C ALA A 9 -25.06 -0.13 7.22
N ASP A 10 -23.78 -0.40 6.99
CA ASP A 10 -23.24 -1.74 6.74
C ASP A 10 -22.70 -2.41 8.01
N GLY A 11 -22.82 -1.75 9.16
CA GLY A 11 -22.38 -2.29 10.44
C GLY A 11 -20.91 -2.09 10.77
N ARG A 12 -20.21 -1.20 10.03
CA ARG A 12 -18.81 -0.89 10.30
C ARG A 12 -18.70 0.24 11.31
N ILE A 13 -17.72 0.13 12.21
CA ILE A 13 -17.53 1.16 13.25
C ILE A 13 -16.99 2.44 12.59
N THR A 14 -17.72 3.55 12.75
CA THR A 14 -17.32 4.87 12.25
C THR A 14 -16.78 5.76 13.36
N HIS A 15 -17.17 5.50 14.61
CA HIS A 15 -16.73 6.29 15.76
C HIS A 15 -16.66 5.40 16.98
N HIS A 16 -15.57 5.48 17.71
CA HIS A 16 -15.35 4.71 18.93
C HIS A 16 -14.66 5.59 19.98
N ARG A 17 -15.14 5.53 21.21
CA ARG A 17 -14.46 6.13 22.37
C ARG A 17 -14.41 5.08 23.47
N ASN A 18 -13.22 4.83 24.01
CA ASN A 18 -13.06 3.87 25.10
C ASN A 18 -13.19 4.57 26.48
N SER A 19 -13.10 3.78 27.53
CA SER A 19 -13.25 4.28 28.92
C SER A 19 -12.11 5.21 29.34
N ASP A 20 -10.97 5.16 28.66
CA ASP A 20 -9.81 6.04 28.94
C ASP A 20 -9.91 7.38 28.21
N GLY A 21 -10.97 7.55 27.40
CA GLY A 21 -11.17 8.78 26.64
C GLY A 21 -10.46 8.83 25.32
N VAL A 22 -9.82 7.74 24.88
CA VAL A 22 -9.24 7.66 23.53
C VAL A 22 -10.38 7.51 22.54
N GLU A 23 -10.35 8.34 21.51
CA GLU A 23 -11.43 8.44 20.56
C GLU A 23 -10.88 8.23 19.14
N GLU A 24 -11.65 7.51 18.31
CA GLU A 24 -11.25 7.16 16.94
C GLU A 24 -12.41 7.37 15.97
N TRP A 25 -12.11 7.86 14.77
CA TRP A 25 -13.08 8.05 13.70
C TRP A 25 -12.55 7.37 12.45
N THR A 26 -13.38 6.60 11.78
CA THR A 26 -13.02 5.85 10.58
C THR A 26 -14.07 6.05 9.49
N GLU A 27 -13.61 6.35 8.28
CA GLU A 27 -14.46 6.46 7.10
C GLU A 27 -14.09 5.35 6.11
N TYR A 28 -15.10 4.82 5.43
CA TYR A 28 -14.95 3.69 4.50
C TYR A 28 -15.46 4.06 3.12
N ASP A 29 -14.89 3.43 2.09
CA ASP A 29 -15.45 3.54 0.74
C ASP A 29 -16.63 2.57 0.59
N ALA A 30 -17.25 2.57 -0.60
CA ALA A 30 -18.42 1.71 -0.86
C ALA A 30 -18.11 0.22 -0.73
N ALA A 31 -16.84 -0.18 -0.90
CA ALA A 31 -16.41 -1.58 -0.79
C ALA A 31 -16.01 -1.96 0.64
N GLY A 32 -16.06 -1.01 1.59
CA GLY A 32 -15.71 -1.28 2.99
C GLY A 32 -14.25 -1.11 3.33
N ARG A 33 -13.47 -0.47 2.47
CA ARG A 33 -12.05 -0.22 2.73
C ARG A 33 -11.91 1.12 3.44
N VAL A 34 -11.00 1.18 4.42
CA VAL A 34 -10.71 2.42 5.15
C VAL A 34 -10.11 3.45 4.20
N ILE A 35 -10.72 4.63 4.10
CA ILE A 35 -10.19 5.76 3.33
C ILE A 35 -9.66 6.88 4.21
N HIS A 36 -10.14 6.97 5.45
CA HIS A 36 -9.72 8.01 6.38
C HIS A 36 -9.86 7.52 7.81
N TYR A 37 -8.83 7.75 8.61
CA TYR A 37 -8.81 7.42 10.03
C TYR A 37 -8.17 8.58 10.80
N ARG A 38 -8.73 8.92 11.97
CA ARG A 38 -8.10 9.85 12.89
C ARG A 38 -8.40 9.46 14.32
N ASN A 39 -7.55 9.87 15.24
CA ASN A 39 -7.78 9.63 16.66
C ASN A 39 -7.57 10.90 17.49
N SER A 40 -7.94 10.82 18.77
CA SER A 40 -7.86 11.94 19.69
C SER A 40 -6.41 12.31 20.09
N ASN A 41 -5.43 11.49 19.72
CA ASN A 41 -4.00 11.79 19.95
C ASN A 41 -3.41 12.65 18.83
N GLY A 42 -4.21 13.01 17.83
CA GLY A 42 -3.76 13.85 16.72
C GLY A 42 -3.23 13.09 15.52
N PHE A 43 -3.22 11.75 15.56
CA PHE A 43 -2.82 10.96 14.41
C PHE A 43 -3.95 10.87 13.39
N GLU A 44 -3.58 11.00 12.12
CA GLU A 44 -4.54 10.96 11.01
C GLU A 44 -3.89 10.30 9.80
N ARG A 45 -4.67 9.49 9.05
CA ARG A 45 -4.16 8.84 7.83
C ARG A 45 -5.24 8.76 6.77
N TRP A 46 -4.79 8.77 5.52
CA TRP A 46 -5.64 8.74 4.33
C TRP A 46 -5.18 7.64 3.40
N HIS A 47 -6.11 6.92 2.81
CA HIS A 47 -5.87 5.81 1.89
C HIS A 47 -6.67 6.01 0.61
N GLU A 48 -6.05 5.76 -0.53
CA GLU A 48 -6.73 5.74 -1.83
C GLU A 48 -6.45 4.42 -2.51
N TYR A 49 -7.46 3.86 -3.17
CA TYR A 49 -7.39 2.54 -3.81
C TYR A 49 -7.77 2.66 -5.28
N ASP A 50 -7.23 1.76 -6.12
CA ASP A 50 -7.67 1.65 -7.50
C ASP A 50 -8.97 0.84 -7.58
N ALA A 51 -9.49 0.65 -8.80
CA ALA A 51 -10.74 -0.07 -9.02
C ALA A 51 -10.70 -1.53 -8.57
N ASP A 52 -9.51 -2.12 -8.50
CA ASP A 52 -9.29 -3.52 -8.09
C ASP A 52 -9.06 -3.66 -6.59
N GLY A 53 -9.05 -2.55 -5.85
CA GLY A 53 -8.84 -2.57 -4.41
C GLY A 53 -7.39 -2.50 -3.96
N ASN A 54 -6.47 -2.19 -4.87
CA ASN A 54 -5.06 -2.04 -4.53
C ASN A 54 -4.79 -0.64 -4.00
N LEU A 55 -4.02 -0.53 -2.91
CA LEU A 55 -3.64 0.75 -2.34
C LEU A 55 -2.69 1.49 -3.28
N ILE A 56 -3.11 2.66 -3.79
CA ILE A 56 -2.30 3.46 -4.71
C ILE A 56 -1.69 4.70 -4.06
N HIS A 57 -2.27 5.17 -2.96
CA HIS A 57 -1.78 6.36 -2.26
C HIS A 57 -2.10 6.26 -0.77
N TYR A 58 -1.10 6.50 0.05
CA TYR A 58 -1.23 6.56 1.51
C TYR A 58 -0.48 7.78 2.03
N ARG A 59 -1.07 8.49 2.98
CA ARG A 59 -0.35 9.55 3.71
C ARG A 59 -0.84 9.61 5.15
N ASN A 60 -0.02 10.13 6.05
CA ASN A 60 -0.42 10.31 7.43
C ASN A 60 0.06 11.66 7.98
N SER A 61 -0.40 11.98 9.17
CA SER A 61 -0.11 13.24 9.85
C SER A 61 1.33 13.36 10.34
N ASP A 62 2.10 12.28 10.33
CA ASP A 62 3.53 12.29 10.66
C ASP A 62 4.40 12.73 9.48
N GLY A 63 3.79 13.03 8.34
CA GLY A 63 4.49 13.49 7.15
C GLY A 63 4.93 12.37 6.21
N TYR A 64 4.58 11.12 6.50
CA TYR A 64 4.88 10.01 5.61
C TYR A 64 3.85 9.94 4.48
N GLU A 65 4.34 9.68 3.28
CA GLU A 65 3.48 9.56 2.09
C GLU A 65 4.08 8.54 1.13
N GLU A 66 3.23 7.72 0.50
CA GLU A 66 3.69 6.77 -0.50
C GLU A 66 2.71 6.64 -1.66
N TRP A 67 3.25 6.32 -2.82
CA TRP A 67 2.50 6.12 -4.07
C TRP A 67 2.91 4.78 -4.66
N THR A 68 1.93 4.02 -5.13
CA THR A 68 2.17 2.70 -5.72
C THR A 68 1.33 2.54 -6.98
N GLU A 69 1.96 2.00 -8.02
CA GLU A 69 1.27 1.69 -9.28
C GLU A 69 1.35 0.19 -9.54
N TYR A 70 0.29 -0.37 -10.11
CA TYR A 70 0.17 -1.79 -10.39
C TYR A 70 -0.15 -2.02 -11.86
N ASN A 71 0.28 -3.17 -12.41
CA ASN A 71 -0.14 -3.56 -13.76
C ASN A 71 -1.54 -4.20 -13.71
N ALA A 72 -2.05 -4.59 -14.87
CA ALA A 72 -3.40 -5.17 -14.99
C ALA A 72 -3.57 -6.46 -14.18
N ASP A 73 -2.48 -7.18 -13.92
CA ASP A 73 -2.50 -8.43 -13.15
C ASP A 73 -2.39 -8.20 -11.64
N GLY A 74 -2.29 -6.95 -11.20
CA GLY A 74 -2.18 -6.62 -9.79
C GLY A 74 -0.77 -6.67 -9.22
N ASN A 75 0.25 -6.75 -10.08
CA ASN A 75 1.65 -6.75 -9.64
C ASN A 75 2.15 -5.32 -9.54
N LEU A 76 2.89 -5.02 -8.46
CA LEU A 76 3.49 -3.71 -8.25
C LEU A 76 4.55 -3.43 -9.31
N ILE A 77 4.39 -2.33 -10.07
CA ILE A 77 5.36 -1.92 -11.10
C ILE A 77 6.16 -0.69 -10.71
N HIS A 78 5.63 0.14 -9.81
CA HIS A 78 6.32 1.37 -9.39
C HIS A 78 5.86 1.75 -7.98
N HIS A 79 6.82 2.09 -7.14
CA HIS A 79 6.56 2.54 -5.77
C HIS A 79 7.53 3.68 -5.44
N ARG A 80 7.03 4.72 -4.78
CA ARG A 80 7.88 5.79 -4.23
C ARG A 80 7.29 6.28 -2.91
N ASP A 81 8.13 6.83 -2.06
CA ASP A 81 7.68 7.38 -0.79
C ASP A 81 8.35 8.73 -0.49
N SER A 82 7.89 9.35 0.58
CA SER A 82 8.33 10.68 0.99
C SER A 82 9.77 10.73 1.52
N SER A 83 10.39 9.56 1.76
CA SER A 83 11.81 9.51 2.13
C SER A 83 12.72 9.65 0.92
N GLY A 84 12.17 9.61 -0.29
CA GLY A 84 12.91 9.66 -1.54
C GLY A 84 13.23 8.29 -2.12
N TYR A 85 12.81 7.21 -1.45
CA TYR A 85 12.97 5.86 -1.98
C TYR A 85 12.02 5.65 -3.15
N GLU A 86 12.52 4.99 -4.20
CA GLU A 86 11.72 4.69 -5.39
C GLU A 86 12.18 3.37 -5.97
N GLU A 87 11.23 2.55 -6.46
CA GLU A 87 11.55 1.29 -7.11
C GLU A 87 10.65 1.02 -8.31
N TRP A 88 11.19 0.26 -9.27
CA TRP A 88 10.51 -0.11 -10.51
C TRP A 88 10.66 -1.61 -10.71
N ARG A 89 9.59 -2.25 -11.16
CA ARG A 89 9.54 -3.69 -11.42
C ARG A 89 8.89 -3.98 -12.75
N GLU A 90 9.46 -4.94 -13.47
CA GLU A 90 8.87 -5.44 -14.71
C GLU A 90 8.65 -6.94 -14.58
N PHE A 91 7.56 -7.42 -15.14
CA PHE A 91 7.14 -8.82 -15.05
C PHE A 91 6.92 -9.38 -16.46
N ASP A 92 7.16 -10.69 -16.62
CA ASP A 92 6.84 -11.36 -17.87
C ASP A 92 5.34 -11.68 -17.96
N ALA A 93 4.92 -12.30 -19.06
CA ALA A 93 3.51 -12.62 -19.29
C ALA A 93 2.95 -13.62 -18.26
N ASP A 94 3.82 -14.39 -17.61
CA ASP A 94 3.44 -15.35 -16.57
C ASP A 94 3.45 -14.76 -15.17
N GLY A 95 3.73 -13.46 -15.05
CA GLY A 95 3.75 -12.76 -13.77
C GLY A 95 5.04 -12.92 -12.98
N LYS A 96 6.13 -13.35 -13.62
CA LYS A 96 7.41 -13.51 -12.94
C LYS A 96 8.26 -12.25 -13.11
N LEU A 97 8.94 -11.85 -12.04
CA LEU A 97 9.80 -10.67 -12.03
C LEU A 97 11.02 -10.88 -12.94
N ILE A 98 11.15 -10.03 -13.97
CA ILE A 98 12.29 -10.08 -14.91
C ILE A 98 13.28 -8.93 -14.71
N HIS A 99 12.82 -7.82 -14.12
CA HIS A 99 13.68 -6.65 -13.92
C HIS A 99 13.24 -5.87 -12.70
N PHE A 100 14.20 -5.50 -11.87
CA PHE A 100 14.01 -4.67 -10.70
C PHE A 100 15.10 -3.60 -10.65
N ARG A 101 14.74 -2.37 -10.30
CA ARG A 101 15.73 -1.34 -9.96
C ARG A 101 15.18 -0.43 -8.88
N ASP A 102 16.06 0.20 -8.11
CA ASP A 102 15.64 1.15 -7.09
C ASP A 102 16.50 2.42 -7.09
N SER A 103 16.09 3.40 -6.31
CA SER A 103 16.75 4.70 -6.22
C SER A 103 18.07 4.65 -5.46
N ASN A 104 18.40 3.53 -4.81
CA ASN A 104 19.69 3.32 -4.16
C ASN A 104 20.75 2.84 -5.14
N GLY A 105 20.39 2.69 -6.42
CA GLY A 105 21.31 2.27 -7.48
C GLY A 105 21.41 0.76 -7.66
N PHE A 106 20.58 -0.01 -6.97
CA PHE A 106 20.53 -1.46 -7.17
C PHE A 106 19.67 -1.79 -8.39
N GLU A 107 20.15 -2.75 -9.20
CA GLU A 107 19.42 -3.21 -10.38
C GLU A 107 19.65 -4.71 -10.55
N GLN A 108 18.58 -5.44 -10.93
CA GLN A 108 18.63 -6.89 -11.06
C GLN A 108 17.80 -7.33 -12.26
N TRP A 109 18.32 -8.34 -12.99
CA TRP A 109 17.64 -8.98 -14.12
C TRP A 109 17.55 -10.47 -13.85
N ARG A 110 16.42 -11.08 -14.21
CA ARG A 110 16.20 -12.52 -14.07
C ARG A 110 15.66 -13.11 -15.38
N GLU A 111 16.12 -14.30 -15.68
CA GLU A 111 15.63 -15.09 -16.81
C GLU A 111 15.11 -16.43 -16.29
N TYR A 112 14.08 -16.94 -16.94
CA TYR A 112 13.39 -18.17 -16.53
C TYR A 112 13.33 -19.15 -17.71
N ASP A 113 13.32 -20.46 -17.39
CA ASP A 113 13.08 -21.49 -18.40
C ASP A 113 11.57 -21.67 -18.66
N ALA A 114 11.24 -22.58 -19.57
CA ALA A 114 9.84 -22.83 -19.94
C ALA A 114 8.99 -23.36 -18.76
N ASP A 115 9.62 -23.95 -17.75
CA ASP A 115 8.95 -24.46 -16.56
C ASP A 115 8.82 -23.41 -15.45
N GLY A 116 9.33 -22.20 -15.71
CA GLY A 116 9.26 -21.10 -14.74
C GLY A 116 10.35 -21.11 -13.67
N ARG A 117 11.44 -21.86 -13.90
CA ARG A 117 12.57 -21.87 -12.98
C ARG A 117 13.59 -20.81 -13.39
N VAL A 118 14.20 -20.18 -12.38
CA VAL A 118 15.26 -19.19 -12.64
C VAL A 118 16.47 -19.90 -13.23
N ILE A 119 16.91 -19.47 -14.43
CA ILE A 119 18.11 -19.99 -15.09
C ILE A 119 19.27 -19.01 -15.02
N HIS A 120 19.00 -17.73 -14.80
CA HIS A 120 20.04 -16.71 -14.72
C HIS A 120 19.56 -15.52 -13.89
N THR A 121 20.42 -15.04 -13.00
CA THR A 121 20.23 -13.81 -12.26
C THR A 121 21.47 -12.96 -12.40
N ARG A 122 21.28 -11.70 -12.74
CA ARG A 122 22.39 -10.74 -12.87
C ARG A 122 22.03 -9.48 -12.10
N THR A 123 23.03 -8.86 -11.47
CA THR A 123 22.85 -7.54 -10.83
C THR A 123 23.90 -6.58 -11.40
N ASN A 124 23.67 -5.28 -11.19
CA ASN A 124 24.62 -4.27 -11.62
C ASN A 124 25.88 -4.22 -10.75
N LYS A 125 25.96 -5.09 -9.74
CA LYS A 125 27.14 -5.24 -8.88
C LYS A 125 27.98 -6.45 -9.23
N ASP A 126 27.56 -7.22 -10.23
CA ASP A 126 28.30 -8.39 -10.74
C ASP A 126 29.46 -8.00 -11.65
#